data_b152f8552d384cfcca615394082e26ee
#
_entry.id   b152f8552d384cfcca615394082e26ee
#
_cell.length_a   1.000
_cell.length_b   1.000
_cell.length_c   1.000
_cell.angle_alpha   90.00
_cell.angle_beta   90.00
_cell.angle_gamma   90.00
#
_symmetry.space_group_name_H-M   'P 1'
#
loop_
_entity.id
_entity.type
_entity.pdbx_description
1 polymer ?
#
loop_
_entity_poly.entity_id
_entity_poly.type
_entity_poly.pdbx_seq_one_letter_code
_entity_poly.pdbx_strand_id
1 'polypeptide(L)'
;ELRGTRRDDRTVADGMVKLPWVEPTEPQKALKDPRPAEVEKGIPAPALHPGDIVAGQYEIMGVIAHGGMGWIYLAQDHNVAERVVVLKGLHSSKSADEAAAAEAEREFLADITHPGIVKIFNFIDDPRVTSGFIVMEYVGGPSLRARCNEQPDHKLPPDVAIGYMLEVLPALGYLHSRGVVYNDLKPDNIIVTEDQVKLIDLGAVSGIGAYGF
;
A
#
# COMPACT_ATOMS: atom_id res chain seq x y z
N GLU A 1 36.75 9.78 -33.78
CA GLU A 1 36.17 9.42 -32.45
C GLU A 1 34.72 9.91 -32.38
N LEU A 2 33.81 9.05 -32.82
CA LEU A 2 32.36 9.30 -32.75
C LEU A 2 31.85 8.60 -31.50
N ARG A 3 31.56 9.38 -30.47
CA ARG A 3 30.78 8.90 -29.32
C ARG A 3 29.37 8.61 -29.77
N GLY A 4 29.05 7.29 -29.81
CA GLY A 4 27.71 6.82 -30.12
C GLY A 4 26.72 7.26 -29.06
N THR A 5 25.77 8.09 -29.46
CA THR A 5 24.52 8.30 -28.73
C THR A 5 23.76 6.97 -28.77
N ARG A 6 23.57 6.33 -27.61
CA ARG A 6 22.62 5.23 -27.47
C ARG A 6 21.25 5.77 -27.83
N ARG A 7 20.74 5.34 -28.97
CA ARG A 7 19.32 5.49 -29.28
C ARG A 7 18.53 4.65 -28.28
N ASP A 8 17.62 5.32 -27.62
CA ASP A 8 16.59 4.72 -26.77
C ASP A 8 15.69 3.90 -27.70
N ASP A 9 15.93 2.59 -27.80
CA ASP A 9 15.17 1.67 -28.62
C ASP A 9 13.82 1.41 -27.92
N ARG A 10 12.91 2.38 -28.07
CA ARG A 10 11.49 2.18 -27.73
C ARG A 10 10.83 1.40 -28.85
N THR A 11 11.09 0.12 -28.91
CA THR A 11 10.30 -0.78 -29.75
C THR A 11 9.00 -1.08 -29.02
N VAL A 12 7.93 -0.46 -29.50
CA VAL A 12 6.56 -0.85 -29.21
C VAL A 12 6.34 -2.24 -29.81
N ALA A 13 6.59 -3.28 -29.04
CA ALA A 13 6.15 -4.63 -29.34
C ALA A 13 4.91 -4.88 -28.49
N ASP A 14 3.79 -5.18 -29.15
CA ASP A 14 2.51 -5.62 -28.58
C ASP A 14 1.75 -4.64 -27.65
N GLY A 15 1.75 -3.34 -27.92
CA GLY A 15 0.86 -2.40 -27.25
C GLY A 15 1.15 -2.14 -25.74
N MET A 16 2.21 -2.73 -25.19
CA MET A 16 2.68 -2.44 -23.84
C MET A 16 3.66 -1.28 -23.84
N VAL A 17 3.30 -0.19 -23.18
CA VAL A 17 4.24 0.88 -22.82
C VAL A 17 5.17 0.33 -21.74
N LYS A 18 6.48 0.22 -22.04
CA LYS A 18 7.47 -0.09 -20.97
C LYS A 18 7.51 1.09 -20.01
N LEU A 19 7.07 0.85 -18.77
CA LEU A 19 7.22 1.81 -17.68
C LEU A 19 8.70 2.06 -17.37
N PRO A 20 9.10 3.27 -16.95
CA PRO A 20 10.47 3.54 -16.54
C PRO A 20 10.88 2.61 -15.41
N TRP A 21 12.09 2.06 -15.51
CA TRP A 21 12.65 1.19 -14.47
C TRP A 21 12.75 1.89 -13.13
N VAL A 22 12.42 1.19 -12.06
CA VAL A 22 12.45 1.66 -10.67
C VAL A 22 13.37 0.73 -9.88
N GLU A 23 14.36 1.28 -9.21
CA GLU A 23 15.17 0.48 -8.29
C GLU A 23 14.30 -0.14 -7.18
N PRO A 24 14.45 -1.45 -6.90
CA PRO A 24 13.74 -2.08 -5.81
C PRO A 24 14.04 -1.38 -4.48
N THR A 25 13.00 -1.08 -3.71
CA THR A 25 13.19 -0.57 -2.36
C THR A 25 13.42 -1.73 -1.42
N GLU A 26 14.61 -1.82 -0.85
CA GLU A 26 14.87 -2.79 0.23
C GLU A 26 13.96 -2.48 1.43
N PRO A 27 13.39 -3.51 2.10
CA PRO A 27 12.51 -3.30 3.24
C PRO A 27 13.07 -2.36 4.30
N GLN A 28 14.36 -2.49 4.62
CA GLN A 28 15.04 -1.67 5.62
C GLN A 28 15.10 -0.18 5.22
N LYS A 29 15.13 0.14 3.93
CA LYS A 29 15.10 1.54 3.45
C LYS A 29 13.73 2.19 3.58
N ALA A 30 12.66 1.39 3.73
CA ALA A 30 11.32 1.90 3.98
C ALA A 30 11.12 2.34 5.44
N LEU A 31 11.95 1.83 6.37
CA LEU A 31 11.83 2.13 7.78
C LEU A 31 12.15 3.60 8.06
N LYS A 32 11.30 4.22 8.87
CA LYS A 32 11.51 5.57 9.40
C LYS A 32 11.61 5.46 10.90
N ASP A 33 12.60 6.11 11.47
CA ASP A 33 12.53 6.43 12.89
C ASP A 33 11.33 7.35 13.11
N PRO A 34 10.49 7.11 14.14
CA PRO A 34 9.46 8.05 14.53
C PRO A 34 10.15 9.36 14.91
N ARG A 35 10.19 10.29 13.95
CA ARG A 35 10.97 11.52 14.15
C ARG A 35 10.37 12.32 15.30
N PRO A 36 11.21 12.96 16.13
CA PRO A 36 10.76 13.90 17.13
C PRO A 36 9.76 14.93 16.59
N ALA A 37 9.94 15.37 15.34
CA ALA A 37 9.06 16.33 14.66
C ALA A 37 7.62 15.81 14.39
N GLU A 38 7.38 14.50 14.32
CA GLU A 38 6.04 13.93 14.18
C GLU A 38 5.36 13.84 15.56
N VAL A 39 6.12 13.52 16.60
CA VAL A 39 5.66 13.55 18.00
C VAL A 39 5.42 14.99 18.46
N GLU A 40 6.25 15.95 18.05
CA GLU A 40 6.07 17.38 18.30
C GLU A 40 4.79 17.96 17.67
N LYS A 41 4.24 17.35 16.60
CA LYS A 41 2.96 17.69 15.98
C LYS A 41 1.74 17.09 16.69
N GLY A 42 1.91 16.48 17.86
CA GLY A 42 0.81 15.88 18.63
C GLY A 42 0.37 14.51 18.15
N ILE A 43 1.16 13.86 17.29
CA ILE A 43 0.92 12.46 16.89
C ILE A 43 1.40 11.58 18.03
N PRO A 44 0.55 10.65 18.56
CA PRO A 44 0.98 9.73 19.61
C PRO A 44 2.17 8.89 19.17
N ALA A 45 3.08 8.57 20.09
CA ALA A 45 4.17 7.66 19.81
C ALA A 45 3.65 6.28 19.35
N PRO A 46 4.42 5.55 18.51
CA PRO A 46 4.03 4.19 18.12
C PRO A 46 3.89 3.29 19.35
N ALA A 47 2.84 2.47 19.39
CA ALA A 47 2.62 1.52 20.47
C ALA A 47 3.53 0.29 20.38
N LEU A 48 4.08 0.00 19.20
CA LEU A 48 4.95 -1.13 18.92
C LEU A 48 6.33 -0.64 18.50
N HIS A 49 7.37 -1.38 18.91
CA HIS A 49 8.78 -1.07 18.66
C HIS A 49 9.47 -2.21 17.93
N PRO A 50 10.61 -1.97 17.27
CA PRO A 50 11.42 -3.03 16.66
C PRO A 50 11.74 -4.14 17.67
N GLY A 51 11.53 -5.40 17.26
CA GLY A 51 11.68 -6.59 18.07
C GLY A 51 10.41 -7.02 18.84
N ASP A 52 9.34 -6.21 18.87
CA ASP A 52 8.05 -6.64 19.42
C ASP A 52 7.44 -7.73 18.56
N ILE A 53 6.95 -8.81 19.20
CA ILE A 53 6.20 -9.87 18.52
C ILE A 53 4.71 -9.61 18.65
N VAL A 54 4.03 -9.57 17.52
CA VAL A 54 2.57 -9.39 17.41
C VAL A 54 1.92 -10.73 17.06
N ALA A 55 0.84 -11.07 17.74
CA ALA A 55 0.12 -12.35 17.57
C ALA A 55 1.01 -13.61 17.60
N GLY A 56 2.17 -13.55 18.30
CA GLY A 56 3.13 -14.64 18.40
C GLY A 56 3.85 -15.02 17.10
N GLN A 57 3.76 -14.20 16.06
CA GLN A 57 4.20 -14.55 14.71
C GLN A 57 4.93 -13.42 13.98
N TYR A 58 4.49 -12.16 14.15
CA TYR A 58 4.99 -11.03 13.37
C TYR A 58 5.95 -10.19 14.20
N GLU A 59 7.24 -10.23 13.87
CA GLU A 59 8.25 -9.39 14.51
C GLU A 59 8.28 -8.01 13.87
N ILE A 60 8.09 -6.97 14.66
CA ILE A 60 8.14 -5.58 14.18
C ILE A 60 9.59 -5.24 13.81
N MET A 61 9.79 -4.80 12.58
CA MET A 61 11.07 -4.29 12.08
C MET A 61 11.18 -2.77 12.29
N GLY A 62 10.04 -2.06 12.26
CA GLY A 62 9.99 -0.61 12.44
C GLY A 62 8.73 0.02 11.85
N VAL A 63 8.72 1.35 11.84
CA VAL A 63 7.60 2.16 11.35
C VAL A 63 7.83 2.56 9.89
N ILE A 64 6.79 2.43 9.05
CA ILE A 64 6.82 2.91 7.66
C ILE A 64 6.21 4.31 7.56
N ALA A 65 5.03 4.50 8.17
CA ALA A 65 4.25 5.72 8.05
C ALA A 65 3.25 5.85 9.20
N HIS A 66 2.63 7.02 9.32
CA HIS A 66 1.43 7.26 10.11
C HIS A 66 0.29 7.65 9.18
N GLY A 67 -0.88 7.05 9.35
CA GLY A 67 -2.10 7.34 8.59
C GLY A 67 -3.29 7.68 9.49
N GLY A 68 -4.46 7.83 8.90
CA GLY A 68 -5.70 8.14 9.65
C GLY A 68 -6.11 7.09 10.68
N MET A 69 -5.68 5.86 10.52
CA MET A 69 -5.93 4.73 11.42
C MET A 69 -4.76 4.42 12.37
N GLY A 70 -3.75 5.29 12.42
CA GLY A 70 -2.58 5.14 13.28
C GLY A 70 -1.32 4.76 12.52
N TRP A 71 -0.38 4.15 13.23
CA TRP A 71 0.93 3.78 12.71
C TRP A 71 0.84 2.56 11.80
N ILE A 72 1.66 2.56 10.75
CA ILE A 72 1.85 1.46 9.81
C ILE A 72 3.26 0.91 10.05
N TYR A 73 3.34 -0.39 10.30
CA TYR A 73 4.57 -1.07 10.64
C TYR A 73 5.03 -1.99 9.53
N LEU A 74 6.34 -2.09 9.38
CA LEU A 74 6.98 -3.20 8.67
C LEU A 74 7.25 -4.30 9.67
N ALA A 75 6.93 -5.55 9.31
CA ALA A 75 7.15 -6.70 10.16
C ALA A 75 7.65 -7.90 9.36
N GLN A 76 8.20 -8.87 10.06
CA GLN A 76 8.67 -10.14 9.52
C GLN A 76 7.76 -11.27 10.02
N ASP A 77 7.24 -12.07 9.10
CA ASP A 77 6.36 -13.22 9.38
C ASP A 77 7.20 -14.48 9.57
N HIS A 78 7.45 -14.87 10.81
CA HIS A 78 8.27 -16.04 11.15
C HIS A 78 7.67 -17.37 10.73
N ASN A 79 6.34 -17.44 10.54
CA ASN A 79 5.66 -18.67 10.14
C ASN A 79 5.70 -18.91 8.63
N VAL A 80 6.06 -17.89 7.83
CA VAL A 80 6.11 -17.99 6.37
C VAL A 80 7.45 -17.50 5.84
N ALA A 81 8.50 -18.30 6.09
CA ALA A 81 9.85 -18.11 5.55
C ALA A 81 10.39 -16.67 5.71
N GLU A 82 10.22 -16.10 6.90
CA GLU A 82 10.69 -14.73 7.22
C GLU A 82 10.16 -13.66 6.24
N ARG A 83 8.97 -13.88 5.72
CA ARG A 83 8.37 -12.97 4.75
C ARG A 83 8.12 -11.59 5.35
N VAL A 84 8.55 -10.56 4.62
CA VAL A 84 8.26 -9.17 5.00
C VAL A 84 6.81 -8.83 4.69
N VAL A 85 6.13 -8.24 5.68
CA VAL A 85 4.72 -7.85 5.61
C VAL A 85 4.51 -6.44 6.19
N VAL A 86 3.35 -5.87 5.89
CA VAL A 86 2.90 -4.60 6.47
C VAL A 86 1.77 -4.87 7.45
N LEU A 87 1.86 -4.30 8.66
CA LEU A 87 0.78 -4.26 9.62
C LEU A 87 0.18 -2.85 9.64
N LYS A 88 -1.09 -2.74 9.26
CA LYS A 88 -1.85 -1.49 9.26
C LYS A 88 -3.00 -1.59 10.26
N GLY A 89 -3.12 -0.60 11.15
CA GLY A 89 -4.18 -0.54 12.16
C GLY A 89 -5.58 -0.55 11.54
N LEU A 90 -6.52 -1.15 12.26
CA LEU A 90 -7.95 -1.16 11.94
C LEU A 90 -8.69 -0.07 12.71
N HIS A 91 -9.87 0.33 12.23
CA HIS A 91 -10.78 1.14 13.03
C HIS A 91 -11.39 0.30 14.16
N SER A 92 -11.51 0.90 15.35
CA SER A 92 -12.22 0.26 16.45
C SER A 92 -13.73 0.39 16.25
N SER A 93 -14.45 -0.73 16.30
CA SER A 93 -15.92 -0.74 16.32
C SER A 93 -16.41 -0.33 17.70
N LYS A 94 -17.40 0.60 17.75
CA LYS A 94 -17.97 1.13 18.99
C LYS A 94 -19.32 0.50 19.33
N SER A 95 -19.90 -0.26 18.41
CA SER A 95 -21.20 -0.92 18.60
C SER A 95 -21.19 -2.34 18.00
N ALA A 96 -22.19 -3.15 18.36
CA ALA A 96 -22.36 -4.49 17.80
C ALA A 96 -22.66 -4.48 16.29
N ASP A 97 -23.42 -3.49 15.83
CA ASP A 97 -23.74 -3.32 14.41
C ASP A 97 -22.49 -2.92 13.60
N GLU A 98 -21.66 -2.05 14.15
CA GLU A 98 -20.36 -1.70 13.55
C GLU A 98 -19.41 -2.91 13.52
N ALA A 99 -19.44 -3.76 14.55
CA ALA A 99 -18.62 -4.97 14.59
C ALA A 99 -19.06 -5.97 13.50
N ALA A 100 -20.35 -6.17 13.29
CA ALA A 100 -20.86 -7.03 12.22
C ALA A 100 -20.51 -6.47 10.82
N ALA A 101 -20.61 -5.15 10.64
CA ALA A 101 -20.20 -4.51 9.39
C ALA A 101 -18.69 -4.64 9.14
N ALA A 102 -17.87 -4.49 10.18
CA ALA A 102 -16.42 -4.66 10.10
C ALA A 102 -16.03 -6.10 9.76
N GLU A 103 -16.75 -7.10 10.27
CA GLU A 103 -16.52 -8.51 9.92
C GLU A 103 -16.81 -8.78 8.45
N ALA A 104 -17.95 -8.31 7.95
CA ALA A 104 -18.30 -8.44 6.53
C ALA A 104 -17.29 -7.71 5.61
N GLU A 105 -16.77 -6.56 6.04
CA GLU A 105 -15.69 -5.85 5.34
C GLU A 105 -14.41 -6.68 5.32
N ARG A 106 -14.01 -7.28 6.45
CA ARG A 106 -12.82 -8.16 6.54
C ARG A 106 -12.93 -9.35 5.61
N GLU A 107 -14.08 -10.06 5.60
CA GLU A 107 -14.35 -11.18 4.70
C GLU A 107 -14.22 -10.75 3.24
N PHE A 108 -14.81 -9.62 2.87
CA PHE A 108 -14.72 -9.08 1.53
C PHE A 108 -13.27 -8.73 1.14
N LEU A 109 -12.55 -8.04 2.02
CA LEU A 109 -11.15 -7.65 1.78
C LEU A 109 -10.23 -8.86 1.65
N ALA A 110 -10.48 -9.94 2.42
CA ALA A 110 -9.72 -11.19 2.34
C ALA A 110 -9.90 -11.91 0.98
N ASP A 111 -11.06 -11.74 0.33
CA ASP A 111 -11.38 -12.37 -0.96
C ASP A 111 -10.85 -11.58 -2.18
N ILE A 112 -10.31 -10.37 -1.96
CA ILE A 112 -9.72 -9.58 -3.04
C ILE A 112 -8.42 -10.23 -3.51
N THR A 113 -8.39 -10.63 -4.78
CA THR A 113 -7.19 -11.19 -5.41
C THR A 113 -7.05 -10.64 -6.82
N HIS A 114 -6.10 -9.70 -6.99
CA HIS A 114 -5.77 -9.09 -8.27
C HIS A 114 -4.29 -8.66 -8.29
N PRO A 115 -3.53 -8.87 -9.37
CA PRO A 115 -2.10 -8.53 -9.40
C PRO A 115 -1.82 -7.04 -9.15
N GLY A 116 -2.69 -6.14 -9.58
CA GLY A 116 -2.61 -4.69 -9.37
C GLY A 116 -3.17 -4.19 -8.02
N ILE A 117 -3.49 -5.09 -7.08
CA ILE A 117 -3.97 -4.73 -5.74
C ILE A 117 -3.12 -5.44 -4.69
N VAL A 118 -2.79 -4.75 -3.61
CA VAL A 118 -2.08 -5.33 -2.47
C VAL A 118 -2.84 -6.53 -1.92
N LYS A 119 -2.13 -7.63 -1.66
CA LYS A 119 -2.72 -8.83 -1.10
C LYS A 119 -2.86 -8.71 0.41
N ILE A 120 -4.04 -9.02 0.95
CA ILE A 120 -4.26 -9.19 2.37
C ILE A 120 -3.96 -10.63 2.74
N PHE A 121 -3.19 -10.83 3.81
CA PHE A 121 -2.79 -12.16 4.27
C PHE A 121 -3.55 -12.59 5.52
N ASN A 122 -3.85 -11.64 6.43
CA ASN A 122 -4.47 -11.97 7.70
C ASN A 122 -5.09 -10.73 8.36
N PHE A 123 -5.94 -10.97 9.35
CA PHE A 123 -6.42 -9.99 10.33
C PHE A 123 -6.03 -10.50 11.70
N ILE A 124 -5.41 -9.69 12.51
CA ILE A 124 -4.88 -10.07 13.82
C ILE A 124 -5.25 -9.05 14.88
N ASP A 125 -5.42 -9.52 16.10
CA ASP A 125 -5.62 -8.68 17.26
C ASP A 125 -4.36 -8.69 18.13
N ASP A 126 -4.07 -7.55 18.79
CA ASP A 126 -3.01 -7.42 19.76
C ASP A 126 -3.48 -6.54 20.92
N PRO A 127 -3.28 -6.95 22.18
CA PRO A 127 -3.81 -6.24 23.35
C PRO A 127 -3.19 -4.83 23.54
N ARG A 128 -2.07 -4.55 22.89
CA ARG A 128 -1.42 -3.23 22.91
C ARG A 128 -2.09 -2.19 22.00
N VAL A 129 -2.98 -2.64 21.09
CA VAL A 129 -3.74 -1.79 20.18
C VAL A 129 -5.23 -2.10 20.25
N THR A 130 -6.05 -1.07 20.18
CA THR A 130 -7.49 -1.17 20.49
C THR A 130 -8.30 -1.91 19.41
N SER A 131 -7.79 -2.05 18.19
CA SER A 131 -8.58 -2.46 17.02
C SER A 131 -7.93 -3.52 16.14
N GLY A 132 -6.76 -4.03 16.52
CA GLY A 132 -6.03 -5.03 15.72
C GLY A 132 -5.37 -4.45 14.46
N PHE A 133 -4.90 -5.36 13.61
CA PHE A 133 -4.19 -5.04 12.38
C PHE A 133 -4.69 -5.85 11.18
N ILE A 134 -4.63 -5.24 10.02
CA ILE A 134 -4.57 -5.94 8.73
C ILE A 134 -3.10 -6.27 8.46
N VAL A 135 -2.82 -7.55 8.18
CA VAL A 135 -1.52 -8.01 7.68
C VAL A 135 -1.58 -8.13 6.18
N MET A 136 -0.73 -7.39 5.48
CA MET A 136 -0.76 -7.32 4.02
C MET A 136 0.63 -7.42 3.40
N GLU A 137 0.63 -7.63 2.11
CA GLU A 137 1.84 -7.66 1.28
C GLU A 137 2.66 -6.37 1.44
N TYR A 138 3.96 -6.52 1.66
CA TYR A 138 4.89 -5.41 1.47
C TYR A 138 5.21 -5.28 -0.02
N VAL A 139 4.87 -4.12 -0.59
CA VAL A 139 5.19 -3.79 -1.98
C VAL A 139 6.40 -2.84 -1.95
N GLY A 140 7.55 -3.36 -2.32
CA GLY A 140 8.78 -2.56 -2.43
C GLY A 140 8.69 -1.63 -3.63
N GLY A 141 9.03 -0.35 -3.43
CA GLY A 141 9.03 0.65 -4.49
C GLY A 141 8.50 2.01 -4.00
N PRO A 142 8.76 3.09 -4.76
CA PRO A 142 8.22 4.40 -4.45
C PRO A 142 6.73 4.49 -4.79
N SER A 143 6.01 5.34 -4.07
CA SER A 143 4.67 5.74 -4.49
C SER A 143 4.72 6.61 -5.74
N LEU A 144 3.63 6.64 -6.49
CA LEU A 144 3.50 7.54 -7.64
C LEU A 144 3.66 9.01 -7.22
N ARG A 145 3.29 9.36 -5.97
CA ARG A 145 3.58 10.68 -5.38
C ARG A 145 5.09 10.93 -5.27
N ALA A 146 5.85 9.96 -4.76
CA ALA A 146 7.30 10.08 -4.67
C ALA A 146 7.91 10.26 -6.07
N ARG A 147 7.43 9.50 -7.06
CA ARG A 147 7.85 9.64 -8.45
C ARG A 147 7.56 11.01 -9.05
N CYS A 148 6.39 11.59 -8.76
CA CYS A 148 6.10 12.97 -9.15
C CYS A 148 7.09 13.96 -8.52
N ASN A 149 7.38 13.78 -7.22
CA ASN A 149 8.26 14.68 -6.49
C ASN A 149 9.72 14.65 -6.95
N GLU A 150 10.17 13.54 -7.54
CA GLU A 150 11.50 13.38 -8.15
C GLU A 150 11.66 14.18 -9.47
N GLN A 151 10.54 14.57 -10.10
CA GLN A 151 10.58 15.36 -11.33
C GLN A 151 10.81 16.87 -11.03
N PRO A 152 11.49 17.60 -11.94
CA PRO A 152 11.79 19.02 -11.73
C PRO A 152 10.57 19.90 -11.39
N ASP A 153 9.43 19.63 -12.04
CA ASP A 153 8.19 20.39 -11.86
C ASP A 153 7.17 19.65 -10.99
N HIS A 154 7.59 18.58 -10.27
CA HIS A 154 6.72 17.67 -9.53
C HIS A 154 5.58 17.09 -10.39
N LYS A 155 5.83 16.90 -11.68
CA LYS A 155 4.87 16.40 -12.67
C LYS A 155 5.52 15.30 -13.51
N LEU A 156 4.77 14.23 -13.74
CA LEU A 156 5.16 13.21 -14.70
C LEU A 156 4.89 13.70 -16.13
N PRO A 157 5.71 13.29 -17.12
CA PRO A 157 5.35 13.43 -18.51
C PRO A 157 3.98 12.79 -18.80
N PRO A 158 3.14 13.39 -19.67
CA PRO A 158 1.77 12.90 -19.90
C PRO A 158 1.71 11.44 -20.36
N ASP A 159 2.62 11.01 -21.21
CA ASP A 159 2.71 9.64 -21.72
C ASP A 159 3.05 8.64 -20.59
N VAL A 160 3.93 9.01 -19.67
CA VAL A 160 4.28 8.21 -18.48
C VAL A 160 3.10 8.14 -17.52
N ALA A 161 2.40 9.25 -17.28
CA ALA A 161 1.21 9.29 -16.43
C ALA A 161 0.09 8.42 -16.98
N ILE A 162 -0.15 8.48 -18.31
CA ILE A 162 -1.12 7.61 -19.00
C ILE A 162 -0.72 6.14 -18.84
N GLY A 163 0.57 5.82 -19.01
CA GLY A 163 1.08 4.45 -18.83
C GLY A 163 0.74 3.89 -17.46
N TYR A 164 0.99 4.63 -16.38
CA TYR A 164 0.63 4.20 -15.02
C TYR A 164 -0.89 4.06 -14.84
N MET A 165 -1.69 4.94 -15.43
CA MET A 165 -3.15 4.82 -15.33
C MET A 165 -3.68 3.60 -16.05
N LEU A 166 -3.12 3.23 -17.21
CA LEU A 166 -3.49 2.01 -17.91
C LEU A 166 -3.21 0.74 -17.09
N GLU A 167 -2.18 0.75 -16.24
CA GLU A 167 -1.88 -0.34 -15.29
C GLU A 167 -2.84 -0.35 -14.08
N VAL A 168 -3.35 0.81 -13.65
CA VAL A 168 -4.27 0.94 -12.52
C VAL A 168 -5.71 0.57 -12.90
N LEU A 169 -6.15 0.91 -14.10
CA LEU A 169 -7.56 0.73 -14.55
C LEU A 169 -8.06 -0.72 -14.42
N PRO A 170 -7.30 -1.79 -14.76
CA PRO A 170 -7.75 -3.17 -14.55
C PRO A 170 -8.06 -3.49 -13.09
N ALA A 171 -7.28 -2.96 -12.13
CA ALA A 171 -7.51 -3.14 -10.71
C ALA A 171 -8.82 -2.47 -10.25
N LEU A 172 -9.09 -1.24 -10.73
CA LEU A 172 -10.35 -0.55 -10.47
C LEU A 172 -11.53 -1.29 -11.11
N GLY A 173 -11.38 -1.74 -12.36
CA GLY A 173 -12.39 -2.54 -13.07
C GLY A 173 -12.73 -3.84 -12.33
N TYR A 174 -11.72 -4.51 -11.78
CA TYR A 174 -11.91 -5.68 -10.93
C TYR A 174 -12.75 -5.36 -9.68
N LEU A 175 -12.41 -4.30 -8.94
CA LEU A 175 -13.20 -3.88 -7.77
C LEU A 175 -14.64 -3.53 -8.15
N HIS A 176 -14.84 -2.76 -9.22
CA HIS A 176 -16.19 -2.43 -9.71
C HIS A 176 -17.00 -3.66 -10.11
N SER A 177 -16.37 -4.66 -10.74
CA SER A 177 -17.05 -5.93 -11.09
C SER A 177 -17.48 -6.74 -9.86
N ARG A 178 -16.84 -6.48 -8.70
CA ARG A 178 -17.20 -7.05 -7.39
C ARG A 178 -18.21 -6.18 -6.63
N GLY A 179 -18.74 -5.13 -7.25
CA GLY A 179 -19.70 -4.22 -6.64
C GLY A 179 -19.09 -3.23 -5.66
N VAL A 180 -17.81 -2.89 -5.79
CA VAL A 180 -17.06 -2.05 -4.85
C VAL A 180 -16.37 -0.89 -5.55
N VAL A 181 -16.36 0.26 -4.88
CA VAL A 181 -15.64 1.47 -5.30
C VAL A 181 -14.44 1.70 -4.40
N TYR A 182 -13.29 2.06 -4.99
CA TYR A 182 -12.04 2.25 -4.26
C TYR A 182 -12.01 3.53 -3.40
N ASN A 183 -12.69 4.60 -3.84
CA ASN A 183 -12.88 5.92 -3.20
C ASN A 183 -11.63 6.77 -2.92
N ASP A 184 -10.47 6.21 -2.62
CA ASP A 184 -9.26 6.97 -2.24
C ASP A 184 -8.12 6.83 -3.27
N LEU A 185 -8.48 6.94 -4.56
CA LEU A 185 -7.49 6.90 -5.64
C LEU A 185 -6.65 8.17 -5.65
N LYS A 186 -5.41 8.04 -5.21
CA LYS A 186 -4.43 9.13 -5.19
C LYS A 186 -3.02 8.59 -5.43
N PRO A 187 -2.07 9.43 -5.89
CA PRO A 187 -0.71 8.99 -6.17
C PRO A 187 0.04 8.37 -4.98
N ASP A 188 -0.37 8.70 -3.76
CA ASP A 188 0.23 8.13 -2.53
C ASP A 188 -0.14 6.65 -2.34
N ASN A 189 -1.32 6.24 -2.85
CA ASN A 189 -1.85 4.88 -2.73
C ASN A 189 -1.52 3.98 -3.93
N ILE A 190 -0.65 4.44 -4.82
CA ILE A 190 -0.18 3.70 -5.99
C ILE A 190 1.32 3.48 -5.83
N ILE A 191 1.76 2.24 -5.68
CA ILE A 191 3.18 1.88 -5.65
C ILE A 191 3.60 1.41 -7.04
N VAL A 192 4.77 1.89 -7.46
CA VAL A 192 5.38 1.55 -8.74
C VAL A 192 6.63 0.72 -8.48
N THR A 193 6.64 -0.53 -8.95
CA THR A 193 7.81 -1.41 -8.95
C THR A 193 8.35 -1.58 -10.36
N GLU A 194 9.41 -2.38 -10.53
CA GLU A 194 9.96 -2.71 -11.85
C GLU A 194 8.94 -3.42 -12.74
N ASP A 195 8.17 -4.35 -12.15
CA ASP A 195 7.32 -5.28 -12.89
C ASP A 195 5.84 -4.88 -12.88
N GLN A 196 5.41 -4.01 -11.98
CA GLN A 196 3.98 -3.79 -11.74
C GLN A 196 3.65 -2.46 -11.05
N VAL A 197 2.41 -2.05 -11.21
CA VAL A 197 1.77 -0.97 -10.46
C VAL A 197 0.71 -1.57 -9.55
N LYS A 198 0.73 -1.21 -8.25
CA LYS A 198 -0.22 -1.74 -7.27
C LYS A 198 -0.93 -0.65 -6.48
N LEU A 199 -2.23 -0.84 -6.27
CA LEU A 199 -3.03 -0.14 -5.27
C LEU A 199 -2.75 -0.75 -3.89
N ILE A 200 -2.44 0.07 -2.87
CA ILE A 200 -1.98 -0.40 -1.56
C ILE A 200 -2.93 -0.10 -0.39
N ASP A 201 -3.90 0.78 -0.54
CA ASP A 201 -4.79 1.16 0.55
C ASP A 201 -6.25 0.86 0.21
N LEU A 202 -6.79 -0.19 0.84
CA LEU A 202 -8.19 -0.59 0.70
C LEU A 202 -9.08 -0.06 1.84
N GLY A 203 -8.56 0.82 2.71
CA GLY A 203 -9.28 1.28 3.90
C GLY A 203 -10.46 2.24 3.64
N ALA A 204 -10.67 2.67 2.40
CA ALA A 204 -11.78 3.54 2.02
C ALA A 204 -12.73 2.88 1.01
N VAL A 205 -12.56 1.59 0.72
CA VAL A 205 -13.46 0.88 -0.21
C VAL A 205 -14.89 0.82 0.34
N SER A 206 -15.88 0.92 -0.53
CA SER A 206 -17.28 0.80 -0.14
C SER A 206 -18.09 0.10 -1.22
N GLY A 207 -19.19 -0.56 -0.82
CA GLY A 207 -20.14 -1.15 -1.75
C GLY A 207 -20.77 -0.10 -2.67
N ILE A 208 -21.01 -0.45 -3.93
CA ILE A 208 -21.78 0.37 -4.86
C ILE A 208 -23.20 0.53 -4.32
N GLY A 209 -23.64 1.78 -4.09
CA GLY A 209 -24.96 2.08 -3.48
C GLY A 209 -24.93 2.24 -1.95
N ALA A 210 -23.78 2.09 -1.28
CA ALA A 210 -23.64 2.38 0.15
C ALA A 210 -23.81 3.87 0.48
N TYR A 211 -23.56 4.76 -0.50
CA TYR A 211 -23.96 6.16 -0.44
C TYR A 211 -25.26 6.29 -1.22
N GLY A 212 -26.39 6.33 -0.51
CA GLY A 212 -27.68 6.60 -1.12
C GLY A 212 -27.64 7.94 -1.84
N PHE A 213 -27.90 7.91 -3.14
CA PHE A 213 -28.30 9.07 -3.92
C PHE A 213 -29.81 9.26 -3.79
#